data_45e4f6aef4a12b73ad3d4eb66d3e2600
#
_entry.id   45e4f6aef4a12b73ad3d4eb66d3e2600
#
_cell.length_a   1.000
_cell.length_b   1.000
_cell.length_c   1.000
_cell.angle_alpha   90.00
_cell.angle_beta   90.00
_cell.angle_gamma   90.00
#
_symmetry.space_group_name_H-M   'P 1'
#
loop_
_entity.id
_entity.type
_entity.pdbx_description
1 polymer ?
#
loop_
_entity_poly.entity_id
_entity_poly.type
_entity_poly.pdbx_seq_one_letter_code
_entity_poly.pdbx_strand_id
1 'polypeptide(L)'
;MNPEQLIPTQSTGTSRYFVSYSGIKLPLKLINEITEASLNNWNTYYRGYFDAENRMLLCQKVVYGEVESEHQYQYYDNGVLKLAHIIEDDEVREIHFNEMV
;
A
#
# COMPACT_ATOMS: atom_id res chain seq x y z
N MET A 1 -18.54 4.64 14.72
CA MET A 1 -18.10 4.32 14.45
C MET A 1 -17.19 4.05 14.19
N ASN A 2 -17.02 3.96 13.79
CA ASN A 2 -16.18 3.37 13.70
C ASN A 2 -15.08 3.69 13.02
N PRO A 3 -14.18 3.65 13.54
CA PRO A 3 -12.96 4.02 13.03
C PRO A 3 -12.61 3.32 11.80
N GLU A 4 -13.13 2.24 11.65
CA GLU A 4 -12.82 1.55 10.48
C GLU A 4 -13.30 2.27 9.30
N GLN A 5 -14.09 3.22 9.49
CA GLN A 5 -14.48 3.97 8.40
C GLN A 5 -13.41 4.67 7.76
N LEU A 6 -12.32 4.84 8.40
CA LEU A 6 -11.23 5.50 7.81
C LEU A 6 -10.63 4.69 6.73
N ILE A 7 -10.90 3.45 6.70
CA ILE A 7 -10.27 2.58 5.76
C ILE A 7 -11.13 2.34 4.58
N PRO A 8 -10.60 2.51 3.41
CA PRO A 8 -11.37 2.27 2.20
C PRO A 8 -11.89 0.87 2.12
N THR A 9 -11.43 -0.01 2.95
CA THR A 9 -11.85 -1.37 2.89
C THR A 9 -13.30 -1.57 3.01
N GLN A 10 -13.96 -0.61 3.60
CA GLN A 10 -15.32 -0.81 3.74
C GLN A 10 -16.03 -1.00 2.48
N SER A 11 -15.52 -0.51 1.43
CA SER A 11 -16.25 -0.58 0.22
C SER A 11 -15.87 -1.79 -0.58
N THR A 12 -14.72 -1.83 -1.18
CA THR A 12 -14.44 -2.84 -2.15
C THR A 12 -13.03 -3.34 -2.12
N GLY A 13 -12.28 -2.96 -1.12
CA GLY A 13 -10.87 -3.24 -1.13
C GLY A 13 -10.51 -4.67 -0.81
N THR A 14 -9.36 -5.08 -1.24
CA THR A 14 -8.84 -6.42 -1.04
C THR A 14 -7.38 -6.33 -0.58
N SER A 15 -7.03 -7.08 0.45
CA SER A 15 -5.66 -7.15 0.92
C SER A 15 -4.93 -8.28 0.21
N ARG A 16 -3.71 -8.01 -0.23
CA ARG A 16 -2.86 -9.03 -0.85
C ARG A 16 -1.46 -8.90 -0.27
N TYR A 17 -0.72 -10.00 -0.26
CA TYR A 17 0.57 -10.07 0.43
C TYR A 17 1.66 -10.47 -0.54
N PHE A 18 2.85 -9.88 -0.38
CA PHE A 18 3.94 -10.04 -1.32
C PHE A 18 5.26 -10.12 -0.59
N VAL A 19 6.25 -10.77 -1.18
CA VAL A 19 7.56 -10.91 -0.58
C VAL A 19 8.40 -9.66 -0.78
N SER A 20 8.25 -8.96 -1.90
CA SER A 20 9.16 -7.88 -2.25
C SER A 20 8.48 -6.86 -3.15
N TYR A 21 9.25 -5.91 -3.63
CA TYR A 21 8.77 -4.95 -4.62
C TYR A 21 9.89 -4.71 -5.62
N SER A 22 9.56 -4.14 -6.76
CA SER A 22 10.56 -3.82 -7.78
C SER A 22 10.45 -2.36 -8.16
N GLY A 23 11.58 -1.79 -8.59
CA GLY A 23 11.62 -0.42 -9.07
C GLY A 23 11.65 0.58 -7.93
N ILE A 24 11.77 1.84 -8.30
CA ILE A 24 11.81 2.91 -7.31
C ILE A 24 10.71 3.92 -7.52
N LYS A 25 9.87 3.71 -8.54
CA LYS A 25 8.79 4.62 -8.80
C LYS A 25 7.62 4.36 -7.86
N LEU A 26 6.85 5.38 -7.62
CA LEU A 26 5.63 5.26 -6.85
C LEU A 26 4.44 5.20 -7.79
N PRO A 27 3.41 4.43 -7.47
CA PRO A 27 3.33 3.57 -6.29
C PRO A 27 4.27 2.38 -6.44
N LEU A 28 4.71 1.83 -5.33
CA LEU A 28 5.60 0.68 -5.38
C LEU A 28 4.93 -0.47 -6.11
N LYS A 29 5.72 -1.22 -6.84
CA LYS A 29 5.19 -2.38 -7.54
C LYS A 29 5.54 -3.62 -6.73
N LEU A 30 4.54 -4.19 -6.08
CA LEU A 30 4.75 -5.37 -5.23
C LEU A 30 4.86 -6.61 -6.11
N ILE A 31 5.76 -7.51 -5.78
CA ILE A 31 6.01 -8.71 -6.56
C ILE A 31 6.10 -9.93 -5.67
N ASN A 32 5.93 -11.09 -6.28
CA ASN A 32 6.01 -12.39 -5.62
C ASN A 32 4.92 -12.53 -4.58
N GLU A 33 3.69 -12.60 -5.07
CA GLU A 33 2.54 -12.70 -4.19
C GLU A 33 2.55 -14.01 -3.41
N ILE A 34 2.18 -13.93 -2.13
CA ILE A 34 2.09 -15.09 -1.26
C ILE A 34 0.70 -15.14 -0.65
N THR A 35 0.33 -16.27 -0.09
CA THR A 35 -0.98 -16.42 0.52
C THR A 35 -0.98 -15.94 1.95
N GLU A 36 -2.13 -15.55 2.43
CA GLU A 36 -2.26 -15.14 3.82
C GLU A 36 -1.88 -16.28 4.74
N ALA A 37 -2.21 -17.51 4.37
CA ALA A 37 -1.91 -18.67 5.19
C ALA A 37 -0.41 -18.88 5.36
N SER A 38 0.40 -18.38 4.46
CA SER A 38 1.85 -18.58 4.51
C SER A 38 2.58 -17.50 5.29
N LEU A 39 1.87 -16.50 5.81
CA LEU A 39 2.55 -15.35 6.44
C LEU A 39 3.42 -15.74 7.62
N ASN A 40 3.08 -16.82 8.31
CA ASN A 40 3.90 -17.27 9.43
C ASN A 40 5.31 -17.65 9.02
N ASN A 41 5.54 -17.90 7.74
CA ASN A 41 6.84 -18.33 7.25
C ASN A 41 7.72 -17.15 6.88
N TRP A 42 7.22 -15.92 7.01
CA TRP A 42 7.96 -14.76 6.56
C TRP A 42 8.15 -13.75 7.69
N ASN A 43 9.40 -13.39 7.93
CA ASN A 43 9.68 -12.34 8.92
C ASN A 43 9.39 -10.96 8.36
N THR A 44 9.51 -10.82 7.05
CA THR A 44 9.28 -9.55 6.37
C THR A 44 8.43 -9.80 5.15
N TYR A 45 7.38 -9.01 4.98
CA TYR A 45 6.56 -9.09 3.79
C TYR A 45 5.89 -7.74 3.58
N TYR A 46 5.23 -7.58 2.43
CA TYR A 46 4.51 -6.37 2.10
C TYR A 46 3.03 -6.67 1.98
N ARG A 47 2.21 -5.82 2.56
CA ARG A 47 0.77 -5.94 2.46
C ARG A 47 0.26 -4.80 1.61
N GLY A 48 -0.44 -5.10 0.53
CA GLY A 48 -1.04 -4.11 -0.33
C GLY A 48 -2.54 -4.16 -0.20
N TYR A 49 -3.18 -3.01 -0.19
CA TYR A 49 -4.62 -2.93 -0.17
C TYR A 49 -5.07 -2.29 -1.48
N PHE A 50 -5.93 -2.98 -2.22
CA PHE A 50 -6.30 -2.59 -3.58
C PHE A 50 -7.78 -2.30 -3.68
N ASP A 51 -8.14 -1.33 -4.50
CA ASP A 51 -9.55 -1.00 -4.71
C ASP A 51 -10.15 -1.90 -5.80
N ALA A 52 -11.40 -1.64 -6.14
CA ALA A 52 -12.11 -2.47 -7.11
C ALA A 52 -11.49 -2.40 -8.49
N GLU A 53 -10.72 -1.37 -8.77
CA GLU A 53 -10.05 -1.22 -10.05
C GLU A 53 -8.61 -1.69 -9.99
N ASN A 54 -8.27 -2.40 -8.93
CA ASN A 54 -6.95 -2.98 -8.75
C ASN A 54 -5.85 -1.93 -8.61
N ARG A 55 -6.19 -0.75 -8.12
CA ARG A 55 -5.20 0.27 -7.81
C ARG A 55 -4.83 0.14 -6.34
N MET A 56 -3.54 0.21 -6.05
CA MET A 56 -3.10 0.06 -4.67
C MET A 56 -3.31 1.36 -3.91
N LEU A 57 -4.11 1.30 -2.85
CA LEU A 57 -4.41 2.46 -2.03
C LEU A 57 -3.50 2.56 -0.82
N LEU A 58 -2.95 1.43 -0.39
CA LEU A 58 -2.15 1.38 0.82
C LEU A 58 -1.10 0.30 0.64
N CYS A 59 0.11 0.57 1.09
CA CYS A 59 1.19 -0.42 1.07
C CYS A 59 1.90 -0.35 2.40
N GLN A 60 2.07 -1.49 3.04
CA GLN A 60 2.77 -1.56 4.33
C GLN A 60 3.87 -2.58 4.26
N LYS A 61 5.04 -2.22 4.81
CA LYS A 61 6.11 -3.18 5.02
C LYS A 61 5.97 -3.69 6.45
N VAL A 62 5.82 -5.00 6.60
CA VAL A 62 5.61 -5.62 7.89
C VAL A 62 6.85 -6.43 8.24
N VAL A 63 7.43 -6.17 9.40
CA VAL A 63 8.64 -6.85 9.87
C VAL A 63 8.37 -7.43 11.24
N TYR A 64 8.47 -8.73 11.36
CA TYR A 64 8.16 -9.44 12.60
C TYR A 64 6.81 -9.02 13.16
N GLY A 65 5.83 -8.90 12.27
CA GLY A 65 4.46 -8.61 12.68
C GLY A 65 4.15 -7.15 12.93
N GLU A 66 5.12 -6.26 12.76
CA GLU A 66 4.89 -4.84 13.01
C GLU A 66 5.06 -4.04 11.74
N VAL A 67 4.23 -3.02 11.57
CA VAL A 67 4.31 -2.17 10.40
C VAL A 67 5.52 -1.25 10.55
N GLU A 68 6.50 -1.41 9.67
CA GLU A 68 7.72 -0.62 9.70
C GLU A 68 7.58 0.64 8.86
N SER A 69 6.86 0.56 7.75
CA SER A 69 6.60 1.71 6.93
C SER A 69 5.27 1.57 6.24
N GLU A 70 4.71 2.68 5.82
CA GLU A 70 3.40 2.69 5.21
C GLU A 70 3.35 3.76 4.14
N HIS A 71 2.80 3.42 2.98
CA HIS A 71 2.52 4.37 1.91
C HIS A 71 1.02 4.39 1.70
N GLN A 72 0.44 5.58 1.60
CA GLN A 72 -0.96 5.75 1.26
C GLN A 72 -0.99 6.49 -0.06
N TYR A 73 -1.80 6.01 -1.01
CA TYR A 73 -1.81 6.55 -2.36
C TYR A 73 -3.20 7.04 -2.75
N GLN A 74 -3.24 8.17 -3.42
CA GLN A 74 -4.47 8.69 -4.02
C GLN A 74 -4.20 8.91 -5.50
N TYR A 75 -5.23 8.74 -6.30
CA TYR A 75 -5.11 8.81 -7.75
C TYR A 75 -6.08 9.80 -8.34
N TYR A 76 -5.68 10.39 -9.47
CA TYR A 76 -6.60 11.17 -10.29
C TYR A 76 -7.56 10.20 -10.98
N ASP A 77 -8.63 10.74 -11.53
CA ASP A 77 -9.62 9.90 -12.22
C ASP A 77 -9.02 9.12 -13.38
N ASN A 78 -7.97 9.63 -13.97
CA ASN A 78 -7.34 8.95 -15.11
C ASN A 78 -6.35 7.87 -14.69
N GLY A 79 -6.24 7.60 -13.40
CA GLY A 79 -5.36 6.54 -12.92
C GLY A 79 -3.94 6.97 -12.61
N VAL A 80 -3.60 8.24 -12.86
CA VAL A 80 -2.28 8.75 -12.54
C VAL A 80 -2.21 9.01 -11.04
N LEU A 81 -1.09 8.66 -10.43
CA LEU A 81 -0.90 8.88 -8.99
C LEU A 81 -0.96 10.37 -8.70
N LYS A 82 -1.75 10.75 -7.70
CA LYS A 82 -1.94 12.14 -7.33
C LYS A 82 -1.13 12.51 -6.10
N LEU A 83 -1.13 11.65 -5.12
CA LEU A 83 -0.49 11.94 -3.83
C LEU A 83 0.03 10.65 -3.22
N ALA A 84 1.23 10.70 -2.70
CA ALA A 84 1.78 9.62 -1.90
C ALA A 84 2.10 10.18 -0.53
N HIS A 85 1.51 9.57 0.50
CA HIS A 85 1.73 9.95 1.89
C HIS A 85 2.55 8.81 2.49
N ILE A 86 3.80 9.10 2.85
CA ILE A 86 4.77 8.08 3.24
C ILE A 86 5.15 8.27 4.69
N ILE A 87 5.01 7.21 5.47
CA ILE A 87 5.34 7.23 6.90
C ILE A 87 6.45 6.20 7.12
N GLU A 88 7.62 6.68 7.50
CA GLU A 88 8.78 5.82 7.76
C GLU A 88 9.60 6.42 8.87
N ASP A 89 10.05 5.60 9.81
CA ASP A 89 10.97 6.03 10.87
C ASP A 89 10.47 7.28 11.59
N ASP A 90 9.19 7.30 11.88
CA ASP A 90 8.55 8.43 12.57
C ASP A 90 8.55 9.71 11.76
N GLU A 91 8.88 9.63 10.48
CA GLU A 91 8.83 10.78 9.58
C GLU A 91 7.66 10.61 8.63
N VAL A 92 7.06 11.74 8.29
CA VAL A 92 5.93 11.74 7.37
C VAL A 92 6.30 12.65 6.21
N ARG A 93 6.15 12.14 4.98
CA ARG A 93 6.39 12.92 3.78
C ARG A 93 5.20 12.83 2.85
N GLU A 94 4.94 13.89 2.13
CA GLU A 94 3.91 13.90 1.11
C GLU A 94 4.55 14.27 -0.22
N ILE A 95 4.22 13.53 -1.25
CA ILE A 95 4.71 13.79 -2.59
C ILE A 95 3.51 13.98 -3.48
N HIS A 96 3.44 15.14 -4.15
CA HIS A 96 2.32 15.48 -5.01
C HIS A 96 2.75 15.38 -6.45
N PHE A 97 1.85 14.85 -7.29
CA PHE A 97 2.14 14.63 -8.71
C PHE A 97 1.15 15.37 -9.57
N ASN A 98 1.59 15.76 -10.76
CA ASN A 98 0.72 16.42 -11.72
C ASN A 98 -0.06 15.40 -12.51
N GLU A 99 -1.32 15.74 -12.77
CA GLU A 99 -2.17 14.86 -13.54
C GLU A 99 -1.68 14.69 -14.96
N MET A 100 -0.97 15.66 -15.45
CA MET A 100 -0.53 15.67 -16.83
C MET A 100 0.83 15.04 -17.05
N VAL A 101 1.28 14.20 -16.23
CA VAL A 101 2.60 13.63 -16.42
C VAL A 101 2.68 12.69 -17.58
#